data_348118c8a105da984d1c7fe23053f895
#
_entry.id   348118c8a105da984d1c7fe23053f895
#
_cell.length_a   1.000
_cell.length_b   1.000
_cell.length_c   1.000
_cell.angle_alpha   90.00
_cell.angle_beta   90.00
_cell.angle_gamma   90.00
#
_symmetry.space_group_name_H-M   'P 1'
#
loop_
_entity.id
_entity.type
_entity.pdbx_description
1 polymer ?
#
loop_
_entity_poly.entity_id
_entity_poly.type
_entity_poly.pdbx_seq_one_letter_code
_entity_poly.pdbx_strand_id
1 'polypeptide(L)'
;MQKPMIEHMTSCGDWAEKVLETNPWLQQLILIGPQAKDIEQLYREKDGLMNRKEISEKLLTFSAEEIHTGEDKNKISKMKKNLPVYISIDKDILDKQYTETNWSQGNMSLPMLERWLSHFLENGNILGIDICGECQQGIPLPEYLQAEELNEETNQKLFEFLSHYIL
;
A
#
# COMPACT_ATOMS: atom_id res chain seq x y z
N MET A 1 13.73 -2.74 -2.67
CA MET A 1 13.26 -3.21 -1.34
C MET A 1 14.48 -3.46 -0.44
N GLN A 2 14.45 -2.98 0.80
CA GLN A 2 15.53 -3.27 1.76
C GLN A 2 15.32 -4.67 2.33
N LYS A 3 16.35 -5.52 2.21
CA LYS A 3 16.33 -6.85 2.85
C LYS A 3 16.42 -6.69 4.37
N PRO A 4 15.72 -7.52 5.15
CA PRO A 4 15.82 -7.47 6.61
C PRO A 4 17.26 -7.72 7.07
N MET A 5 17.70 -7.02 8.12
CA MET A 5 19.02 -7.20 8.72
C MET A 5 19.19 -8.57 9.41
N ILE A 6 18.10 -9.25 9.70
CA ILE A 6 18.08 -10.57 10.33
C ILE A 6 17.46 -11.57 9.37
N GLU A 7 18.19 -12.61 9.07
CA GLU A 7 17.74 -13.70 8.20
C GLU A 7 16.44 -14.32 8.74
N HIS A 8 15.44 -14.52 7.87
CA HIS A 8 14.08 -15.02 8.17
C HIS A 8 13.09 -14.04 8.82
N MET A 9 13.46 -12.79 9.11
CA MET A 9 12.47 -11.77 9.51
C MET A 9 11.88 -11.08 8.29
N THR A 10 10.59 -10.79 8.36
CA THR A 10 9.90 -9.94 7.36
C THR A 10 10.05 -8.48 7.74
N SER A 11 10.34 -7.63 6.76
CA SER A 11 10.41 -6.17 6.91
C SER A 11 9.29 -5.50 6.11
N CYS A 12 9.07 -4.20 6.36
CA CYS A 12 8.18 -3.39 5.56
C CYS A 12 8.58 -3.35 4.07
N GLY A 13 9.83 -3.67 3.75
CA GLY A 13 10.31 -3.68 2.36
C GLY A 13 10.16 -5.01 1.61
N ASP A 14 9.91 -6.14 2.28
CA ASP A 14 9.88 -7.47 1.63
C ASP A 14 8.59 -8.29 1.91
N TRP A 15 7.66 -7.74 2.70
CA TRP A 15 6.43 -8.44 3.09
C TRP A 15 5.59 -8.89 1.88
N ALA A 16 5.48 -8.03 0.87
CA ALA A 16 4.69 -8.31 -0.33
C ALA A 16 5.23 -9.52 -1.10
N GLU A 17 6.57 -9.63 -1.23
CA GLU A 17 7.24 -10.78 -1.82
C GLU A 17 6.96 -12.04 -1.01
N LYS A 18 7.14 -11.97 0.30
CA LYS A 18 6.89 -13.10 1.19
C LYS A 18 5.45 -13.59 1.13
N VAL A 19 4.47 -12.68 1.14
CA VAL A 19 3.05 -13.04 1.04
C VAL A 19 2.77 -13.74 -0.31
N LEU A 20 3.32 -13.23 -1.41
CA LEU A 20 3.19 -13.87 -2.72
C LEU A 20 3.79 -15.28 -2.75
N GLU A 21 4.91 -15.50 -2.08
CA GLU A 21 5.62 -16.79 -2.07
C GLU A 21 5.00 -17.81 -1.12
N THR A 22 4.56 -17.37 0.05
CA THR A 22 4.24 -18.29 1.15
C THR A 22 2.74 -18.45 1.41
N ASN A 23 1.89 -17.55 0.91
CA ASN A 23 0.45 -17.65 1.15
C ASN A 23 -0.26 -18.42 0.02
N PRO A 24 -0.62 -19.70 0.23
CA PRO A 24 -1.27 -20.52 -0.79
C PRO A 24 -2.71 -20.08 -1.07
N TRP A 25 -3.33 -19.32 -0.17
CA TRP A 25 -4.71 -18.85 -0.30
C TRP A 25 -4.81 -17.53 -1.04
N LEU A 26 -3.67 -16.82 -1.21
CA LEU A 26 -3.64 -15.55 -1.92
C LEU A 26 -4.00 -15.75 -3.39
N GLN A 27 -5.09 -15.14 -3.80
CA GLN A 27 -5.56 -15.17 -5.19
C GLN A 27 -5.01 -14.00 -6.01
N GLN A 28 -4.86 -12.84 -5.40
CA GLN A 28 -4.30 -11.65 -6.02
C GLN A 28 -3.73 -10.72 -4.96
N LEU A 29 -2.56 -10.15 -5.21
CA LEU A 29 -2.00 -9.02 -4.49
C LEU A 29 -2.09 -7.79 -5.39
N ILE A 30 -2.67 -6.71 -4.87
CA ILE A 30 -2.78 -5.44 -5.59
C ILE A 30 -1.95 -4.41 -4.84
N LEU A 31 -0.96 -3.83 -5.51
CA LEU A 31 -0.15 -2.74 -4.99
C LEU A 31 -0.54 -1.44 -5.68
N ILE A 32 -0.92 -0.44 -4.90
CA ILE A 32 -1.40 0.85 -5.39
C ILE A 32 -0.49 1.96 -4.87
N GLY A 33 0.10 2.74 -5.76
CA GLY A 33 0.89 3.93 -5.47
C GLY A 33 2.41 3.78 -5.34
N PRO A 34 3.03 2.57 -5.37
CA PRO A 34 4.49 2.51 -5.46
C PRO A 34 4.99 3.27 -6.69
N GLN A 35 6.21 3.80 -6.62
CA GLN A 35 6.84 4.41 -7.80
C GLN A 35 7.15 3.34 -8.86
N ALA A 36 7.07 3.70 -10.14
CA ALA A 36 7.32 2.76 -11.24
C ALA A 36 8.67 2.05 -11.13
N LYS A 37 9.72 2.76 -10.68
CA LYS A 37 11.06 2.19 -10.45
C LYS A 37 11.07 1.06 -9.41
N ASP A 38 10.26 1.18 -8.35
CA ASP A 38 10.19 0.17 -7.28
C ASP A 38 9.44 -1.07 -7.77
N ILE A 39 8.42 -0.86 -8.60
CA ILE A 39 7.71 -1.94 -9.28
C ILE A 39 8.64 -2.69 -10.23
N GLU A 40 9.44 -1.96 -11.03
CA GLU A 40 10.42 -2.59 -11.92
C GLU A 40 11.45 -3.42 -11.16
N GLN A 41 11.90 -2.93 -10.00
CA GLN A 41 12.84 -3.65 -9.15
C GLN A 41 12.22 -4.96 -8.64
N LEU A 42 10.96 -4.96 -8.22
CA LEU A 42 10.21 -6.16 -7.87
C LEU A 42 10.27 -7.26 -8.96
N TYR A 43 10.22 -6.84 -10.22
CA TYR A 43 10.29 -7.78 -11.35
C TYR A 43 11.71 -8.19 -11.75
N ARG A 44 12.76 -7.42 -11.37
CA ARG A 44 14.16 -7.68 -11.74
C ARG A 44 14.91 -8.56 -10.74
N GLU A 45 14.66 -8.42 -9.44
CA GLU A 45 15.43 -9.08 -8.37
C GLU A 45 15.16 -10.58 -8.21
N LYS A 46 14.40 -11.19 -9.12
CA LYS A 46 13.91 -12.56 -8.95
C LYS A 46 14.71 -13.59 -9.75
N ASP A 47 15.86 -13.96 -9.22
CA ASP A 47 16.54 -15.23 -9.54
C ASP A 47 16.16 -16.38 -8.57
N GLY A 48 15.12 -16.21 -7.74
CA GLY A 48 14.75 -17.17 -6.70
C GLY A 48 13.28 -17.59 -6.71
N LEU A 49 13.03 -18.85 -6.54
CA LEU A 49 11.90 -19.62 -6.03
C LEU A 49 10.51 -19.52 -6.70
N MET A 50 10.02 -18.37 -7.15
CA MET A 50 8.75 -18.30 -7.89
C MET A 50 8.96 -18.13 -9.39
N ASN A 51 8.22 -18.92 -10.16
CA ASN A 51 8.15 -18.77 -11.61
C ASN A 51 7.58 -17.37 -11.93
N ARG A 52 8.26 -16.58 -12.77
CA ARG A 52 7.81 -15.25 -13.21
C ARG A 52 6.36 -15.22 -13.68
N LYS A 53 5.87 -16.33 -14.23
CA LYS A 53 4.50 -16.49 -14.68
C LYS A 53 3.51 -16.47 -13.50
N GLU A 54 3.78 -17.21 -12.43
CA GLU A 54 2.92 -17.28 -11.25
C GLU A 54 2.81 -15.93 -10.52
N ILE A 55 3.92 -15.18 -10.45
CA ILE A 55 3.92 -13.82 -9.88
C ILE A 55 3.09 -12.88 -10.75
N SER A 56 3.29 -12.91 -12.07
CA SER A 56 2.54 -12.05 -12.98
C SER A 56 1.04 -12.34 -13.00
N GLU A 57 0.64 -13.56 -12.67
CA GLU A 57 -0.77 -13.96 -12.55
C GLU A 57 -1.43 -13.48 -11.24
N LYS A 58 -0.65 -13.37 -10.15
CA LYS A 58 -1.15 -12.97 -8.83
C LYS A 58 -0.91 -11.49 -8.51
N LEU A 59 0.13 -10.86 -9.06
CA LEU A 59 0.49 -9.49 -8.76
C LEU A 59 -0.10 -8.52 -9.78
N LEU A 60 -0.86 -7.56 -9.29
CA LEU A 60 -1.34 -6.41 -10.05
C LEU A 60 -0.83 -5.12 -9.41
N THR A 61 -0.23 -4.24 -10.19
CA THR A 61 0.38 -3.01 -9.70
C THR A 61 -0.21 -1.79 -10.40
N PHE A 62 -0.41 -0.74 -9.64
CA PHE A 62 -0.80 0.58 -10.11
C PHE A 62 0.25 1.58 -9.59
N SER A 63 1.13 2.05 -10.45
CA SER A 63 2.15 3.00 -10.03
C SER A 63 1.56 4.39 -9.76
N ALA A 64 2.27 5.20 -8.98
CA ALA A 64 1.89 6.57 -8.72
C ALA A 64 1.78 7.36 -10.03
N GLU A 65 2.67 7.12 -10.98
CA GLU A 65 2.69 7.75 -12.30
C GLU A 65 1.45 7.38 -13.13
N GLU A 66 1.10 6.08 -13.18
CA GLU A 66 -0.10 5.61 -13.89
C GLU A 66 -1.38 6.21 -13.31
N ILE A 67 -1.47 6.31 -11.98
CA ILE A 67 -2.61 6.91 -11.29
C ILE A 67 -2.74 8.38 -11.63
N HIS A 68 -1.62 9.13 -11.67
CA HIS A 68 -1.60 10.54 -12.04
C HIS A 68 -1.98 10.79 -13.50
N THR A 69 -1.53 9.93 -14.42
CA THR A 69 -1.86 10.04 -15.85
C THR A 69 -3.24 9.47 -16.21
N GLY A 70 -3.86 8.71 -15.30
CA GLY A 70 -5.15 8.04 -15.53
C GLY A 70 -5.04 6.79 -16.41
N GLU A 71 -3.85 6.25 -16.60
CA GLU A 71 -3.59 4.99 -17.32
C GLU A 71 -4.01 3.75 -16.51
N ASP A 72 -4.19 3.90 -15.20
CA ASP A 72 -4.68 2.91 -14.26
C ASP A 72 -6.00 2.26 -14.70
N LYS A 73 -6.89 3.02 -15.36
CA LYS A 73 -8.22 2.57 -15.81
C LYS A 73 -8.18 1.31 -16.65
N ASN A 74 -7.15 1.15 -17.47
CA ASN A 74 -6.99 -0.02 -18.33
C ASN A 74 -6.65 -1.30 -17.55
N LYS A 75 -6.12 -1.18 -16.35
CA LYS A 75 -5.72 -2.30 -15.49
C LYS A 75 -6.83 -2.72 -14.51
N ILE A 76 -7.78 -1.85 -14.19
CA ILE A 76 -8.86 -2.14 -13.22
C ILE A 76 -9.68 -3.37 -13.64
N SER A 77 -9.86 -3.58 -14.94
CA SER A 77 -10.57 -4.77 -15.46
C SER A 77 -9.86 -6.10 -15.17
N LYS A 78 -8.57 -6.07 -14.80
CA LYS A 78 -7.76 -7.24 -14.42
C LYS A 78 -7.90 -7.59 -12.93
N MET A 79 -8.56 -6.76 -12.15
CA MET A 79 -8.82 -7.04 -10.75
C MET A 79 -9.82 -8.19 -10.63
N LYS A 80 -9.47 -9.20 -9.83
CA LYS A 80 -10.37 -10.33 -9.57
C LYS A 80 -11.53 -9.86 -8.70
N LYS A 81 -12.74 -10.22 -9.11
CA LYS A 81 -13.98 -9.82 -8.43
C LYS A 81 -14.47 -10.92 -7.48
N ASN A 82 -15.33 -10.52 -6.55
CA ASN A 82 -16.00 -11.45 -5.61
C ASN A 82 -15.04 -12.25 -4.71
N LEU A 83 -13.86 -11.73 -4.45
CA LEU A 83 -12.92 -12.28 -3.48
C LEU A 83 -13.04 -11.53 -2.15
N PRO A 84 -12.81 -12.23 -1.01
CA PRO A 84 -12.57 -11.54 0.25
C PRO A 84 -11.32 -10.66 0.15
N VAL A 85 -11.41 -9.44 0.69
CA VAL A 85 -10.35 -8.42 0.58
C VAL A 85 -9.84 -8.04 1.97
N TYR A 86 -8.54 -8.08 2.15
CA TYR A 86 -7.85 -7.43 3.26
C TYR A 86 -7.15 -6.18 2.73
N ILE A 87 -7.34 -5.04 3.38
CA ILE A 87 -6.77 -3.75 2.98
C ILE A 87 -5.69 -3.36 3.98
N SER A 88 -4.49 -3.07 3.48
CA SER A 88 -3.41 -2.47 4.27
C SER A 88 -3.09 -1.10 3.68
N ILE A 89 -3.27 -0.06 4.48
CA ILE A 89 -3.04 1.34 4.10
C ILE A 89 -1.71 1.77 4.69
N ASP A 90 -0.73 2.02 3.82
CA ASP A 90 0.55 2.60 4.21
C ASP A 90 0.54 4.09 3.88
N LYS A 91 0.59 4.94 4.93
CA LYS A 91 0.53 6.40 4.77
C LYS A 91 1.75 6.99 4.07
N ASP A 92 2.82 6.22 3.89
CA ASP A 92 3.98 6.63 3.07
C ASP A 92 3.59 6.97 1.62
N ILE A 93 2.46 6.46 1.13
CA ILE A 93 1.91 6.76 -0.20
C ILE A 93 1.43 8.21 -0.34
N LEU A 94 1.04 8.84 0.77
CA LEU A 94 0.42 10.17 0.78
C LEU A 94 1.46 11.29 0.60
N ASP A 95 1.00 12.42 0.08
CA ASP A 95 1.78 13.65 -0.02
C ASP A 95 2.03 14.26 1.37
N LYS A 96 3.14 14.99 1.52
CA LYS A 96 3.59 15.66 2.76
C LYS A 96 2.56 16.59 3.41
N GLN A 97 1.59 17.05 2.67
CA GLN A 97 0.52 17.87 3.23
C GLN A 97 -0.49 17.07 4.08
N TYR A 98 -0.44 15.74 4.00
CA TYR A 98 -1.35 14.84 4.74
C TYR A 98 -0.64 14.05 5.82
N THR A 99 0.62 13.69 5.59
CA THR A 99 1.37 12.86 6.55
C THR A 99 2.84 13.22 6.56
N GLU A 100 3.49 12.96 7.68
CA GLU A 100 4.95 12.91 7.77
C GLU A 100 5.38 11.58 8.36
N THR A 101 6.08 10.79 7.56
CA THR A 101 6.50 9.44 7.92
C THR A 101 8.02 9.34 7.95
N ASN A 102 8.54 8.25 8.48
CA ASN A 102 9.98 7.99 8.55
C ASN A 102 10.53 7.34 7.27
N TRP A 103 9.77 7.28 6.21
CA TRP A 103 10.11 6.63 4.95
C TRP A 103 10.03 7.58 3.75
N SER A 104 10.24 7.05 2.56
CA SER A 104 10.11 7.84 1.32
C SER A 104 8.68 8.27 1.10
N GLN A 105 8.43 9.57 1.23
CA GLN A 105 7.11 10.16 1.06
C GLN A 105 6.60 10.03 -0.37
N GLY A 106 5.33 9.63 -0.50
CA GLY A 106 4.60 9.60 -1.76
C GLY A 106 4.07 10.96 -2.20
N ASN A 107 3.15 10.95 -3.14
CA ASN A 107 2.51 12.15 -3.70
C ASN A 107 1.01 11.96 -3.96
N MET A 108 0.41 10.94 -3.36
CA MET A 108 -1.02 10.70 -3.48
C MET A 108 -1.80 11.65 -2.57
N SER A 109 -2.88 12.24 -3.08
CA SER A 109 -3.78 13.01 -2.24
C SER A 109 -4.71 12.11 -1.46
N LEU A 110 -5.16 12.56 -0.26
CA LEU A 110 -6.14 11.82 0.54
C LEU A 110 -7.45 11.53 -0.22
N PRO A 111 -8.04 12.47 -0.98
CA PRO A 111 -9.22 12.17 -1.80
C PRO A 111 -8.97 11.11 -2.90
N MET A 112 -7.74 11.02 -3.39
CA MET A 112 -7.38 9.97 -4.35
C MET A 112 -7.31 8.60 -3.68
N LEU A 113 -6.74 8.52 -2.48
CA LEU A 113 -6.73 7.30 -1.67
C LEU A 113 -8.16 6.87 -1.34
N GLU A 114 -9.02 7.77 -0.86
CA GLU A 114 -10.43 7.51 -0.56
C GLU A 114 -11.18 6.96 -1.78
N ARG A 115 -10.93 7.48 -2.98
CA ARG A 115 -11.51 6.96 -4.22
C ARG A 115 -11.08 5.52 -4.49
N TRP A 116 -9.83 5.16 -4.24
CA TRP A 116 -9.37 3.78 -4.37
C TRP A 116 -10.00 2.87 -3.32
N LEU A 117 -10.08 3.34 -2.08
CA LEU A 117 -10.73 2.60 -0.98
C LEU A 117 -12.21 2.36 -1.28
N SER A 118 -12.96 3.38 -1.75
CA SER A 118 -14.37 3.23 -2.14
C SER A 118 -14.59 2.08 -3.13
N HIS A 119 -13.69 1.94 -4.11
CA HIS A 119 -13.79 0.87 -5.09
C HIS A 119 -13.81 -0.53 -4.46
N PHE A 120 -13.04 -0.75 -3.40
CA PHE A 120 -13.00 -2.03 -2.69
C PHE A 120 -14.12 -2.16 -1.66
N LEU A 121 -14.42 -1.07 -0.93
CA LEU A 121 -15.40 -1.05 0.15
C LEU A 121 -16.83 -1.23 -0.37
N GLU A 122 -17.18 -0.64 -1.51
CA GLU A 122 -18.51 -0.74 -2.11
C GLU A 122 -18.81 -2.14 -2.68
N ASN A 123 -17.78 -2.85 -3.13
CA ASN A 123 -17.95 -4.09 -3.91
C ASN A 123 -17.30 -5.31 -3.25
N GLY A 124 -16.63 -5.14 -2.12
CA GLY A 124 -15.81 -6.16 -1.50
C GLY A 124 -16.43 -6.79 -0.25
N ASN A 125 -16.10 -8.04 -0.01
CA ASN A 125 -16.23 -8.67 1.30
C ASN A 125 -14.95 -8.36 2.10
N ILE A 126 -14.99 -7.32 2.93
CA ILE A 126 -13.82 -6.83 3.66
C ILE A 126 -13.56 -7.71 4.88
N LEU A 127 -12.38 -8.34 4.92
CA LEU A 127 -11.93 -9.17 6.03
C LEU A 127 -11.31 -8.36 7.17
N GLY A 128 -10.69 -7.24 6.84
CA GLY A 128 -10.04 -6.35 7.79
C GLY A 128 -9.31 -5.23 7.08
N ILE A 129 -8.98 -4.18 7.85
CA ILE A 129 -8.23 -3.02 7.39
C ILE A 129 -7.20 -2.69 8.47
N ASP A 130 -5.97 -2.44 8.07
CA ASP A 130 -4.96 -1.82 8.92
C ASP A 130 -4.41 -0.54 8.29
N ILE A 131 -3.85 0.33 9.14
CA ILE A 131 -3.22 1.60 8.73
C ILE A 131 -1.84 1.64 9.38
N CYS A 132 -0.81 1.90 8.60
CA CYS A 132 0.57 2.06 9.04
C CYS A 132 1.22 3.31 8.41
N GLY A 133 2.50 3.55 8.72
CA GLY A 133 3.23 4.74 8.29
C GLY A 133 3.10 5.88 9.32
N GLU A 134 4.03 5.90 10.29
CA GLU A 134 4.08 6.93 11.34
C GLU A 134 5.40 7.68 11.30
N CYS A 135 5.46 8.82 12.00
CA CYS A 135 6.66 9.64 12.08
C CYS A 135 7.79 8.93 12.82
N GLN A 136 9.02 9.32 12.52
CA GLN A 136 10.22 8.76 13.15
C GLN A 136 10.30 9.18 14.61
N GLN A 137 10.56 8.21 15.49
CA GLN A 137 10.94 8.49 16.86
C GLN A 137 12.40 8.98 16.91
N GLY A 138 12.69 9.95 17.79
CA GLY A 138 14.05 10.47 17.98
C GLY A 138 14.40 11.72 17.18
N ILE A 139 13.48 12.33 16.48
CA ILE A 139 13.60 13.70 15.94
C ILE A 139 13.35 14.72 17.06
N PRO A 140 13.75 16.01 16.88
CA PRO A 140 13.47 17.05 17.87
C PRO A 140 11.99 17.14 18.24
N LEU A 141 11.67 17.35 19.52
CA LEU A 141 10.32 17.32 20.03
C LEU A 141 9.32 18.23 19.29
N PRO A 142 9.67 19.48 18.91
CA PRO A 142 8.74 20.32 18.16
C PRO A 142 8.37 19.74 16.80
N GLU A 143 9.33 19.15 16.09
CA GLU A 143 9.13 18.52 14.78
C GLU A 143 8.29 17.24 14.93
N TYR A 144 8.58 16.45 15.97
CA TYR A 144 7.80 15.25 16.29
C TYR A 144 6.33 15.58 16.55
N LEU A 145 6.06 16.60 17.38
CA LEU A 145 4.67 17.00 17.69
C LEU A 145 3.91 17.49 16.47
N GLN A 146 4.56 18.24 15.57
CA GLN A 146 3.95 18.67 14.31
C GLN A 146 3.62 17.49 13.38
N ALA A 147 4.55 16.55 13.25
CA ALA A 147 4.36 15.34 12.46
C ALA A 147 3.24 14.45 13.03
N GLU A 148 3.19 14.32 14.36
CA GLU A 148 2.17 13.54 15.05
C GLU A 148 0.77 14.17 14.89
N GLU A 149 0.65 15.50 15.03
CA GLU A 149 -0.61 16.22 14.83
C GLU A 149 -1.12 16.03 13.38
N LEU A 150 -0.26 16.17 12.39
CA LEU A 150 -0.62 15.96 10.98
C LEU A 150 -1.07 14.53 10.70
N ASN A 151 -0.32 13.55 11.23
CA ASN A 151 -0.63 12.14 11.07
C ASN A 151 -1.96 11.76 11.75
N GLU A 152 -2.22 12.31 12.95
CA GLU A 152 -3.46 12.07 13.68
C GLU A 152 -4.67 12.67 12.96
N GLU A 153 -4.54 13.88 12.40
CA GLU A 153 -5.58 14.49 11.58
C GLU A 153 -5.93 13.59 10.37
N THR A 154 -4.93 13.01 9.74
CA THR A 154 -5.13 12.09 8.61
C THR A 154 -5.72 10.76 9.07
N ASN A 155 -5.28 10.22 10.21
CA ASN A 155 -5.85 9.02 10.81
C ASN A 155 -7.34 9.22 11.11
N GLN A 156 -7.71 10.36 11.67
CA GLN A 156 -9.11 10.68 11.97
C GLN A 156 -9.94 10.76 10.69
N LYS A 157 -9.47 11.45 9.65
CA LYS A 157 -10.16 11.53 8.36
C LYS A 157 -10.36 10.14 7.72
N LEU A 158 -9.32 9.31 7.73
CA LEU A 158 -9.42 7.94 7.25
C LEU A 158 -10.42 7.12 8.08
N PHE A 159 -10.39 7.24 9.39
CA PHE A 159 -11.33 6.54 10.27
C PHE A 159 -12.78 6.99 10.01
N GLU A 160 -13.03 8.27 9.90
CA GLU A 160 -14.35 8.81 9.56
C GLU A 160 -14.83 8.29 8.21
N PHE A 161 -13.97 8.32 7.19
CA PHE A 161 -14.28 7.78 5.87
C PHE A 161 -14.61 6.29 5.91
N LEU A 162 -13.77 5.47 6.52
CA LEU A 162 -13.96 4.02 6.62
C LEU A 162 -15.20 3.64 7.42
N SER A 163 -15.54 4.42 8.46
CA SER A 163 -16.72 4.17 9.30
C SER A 163 -18.03 4.21 8.52
N HIS A 164 -18.11 4.97 7.42
CA HIS A 164 -19.30 5.01 6.57
C HIS A 164 -19.58 3.69 5.83
N TYR A 165 -18.56 2.81 5.73
CA TYR A 165 -18.69 1.54 5.02
C TYR A 165 -18.76 0.32 5.94
N ILE A 166 -18.28 0.46 7.19
CA ILE A 166 -18.08 -0.68 8.10
C ILE A 166 -19.10 -0.68 9.24
N LEU A 167 -19.61 0.49 9.63
CA LEU A 167 -20.58 0.67 10.70
C LEU A 167 -21.98 0.91 10.15
#